data_bc586d2bfcd0e419e0071ddb2429bae8
#
_entry.id   bc586d2bfcd0e419e0071ddb2429bae8
#
_cell.length_a   1.000
_cell.length_b   1.000
_cell.length_c   1.000
_cell.angle_alpha   90.00
_cell.angle_beta   90.00
_cell.angle_gamma   90.00
#
_symmetry.space_group_name_H-M   'P 1'
#
loop_
_entity.id
_entity.type
_entity.pdbx_description
1 polymer ?
#
loop_
_entity_poly.entity_id
_entity_poly.type
_entity_poly.pdbx_seq_one_letter_code
_entity_poly.pdbx_strand_id
1 'polypeptide(L)'
;TVYVYDGYIEMQSDGRLDTDEYMTMLVQFPSKTFNTSNFINHDFEYYLNMAEEGSEKYQGTSNSSGIGAIGLVFVIFDFIPIILIIVFLGIFAKKQVVSNLKFGAEGKKIPSDVAYYRDIPCQKDIFRAYYIGYNYGLLKNKTDILGAIILKWMKDSIIRVEQRESGKIFKKENAVIILNETNPDMIENEQEKEIFKMLYEASKDGILESKEFEKWCNVSYSRILKWFDNILDKQRDILVNEGLIIAEEKTSFKIFTSTIYTATPELKKEAIELAGLKKYLKEYTLIKDREAIEVVIFEEYLIYAQIMGIAKEVAKEFKDIYPEIIEQSNFSSYDNIIFINMCASSGIFHAESARTRAESYSSGGGGFSSGGGGGGSFGGGGGGGGFR
;
A
#
# COMPACT_ATOMS: atom_id res chain seq x y z
N THR A 1 -4.65 -4.78 -24.59
CA THR A 1 -4.22 -3.38 -24.33
C THR A 1 -2.84 -3.41 -23.69
N VAL A 2 -1.95 -2.47 -24.08
CA VAL A 2 -0.59 -2.33 -23.52
C VAL A 2 -0.47 -0.99 -22.82
N TYR A 3 0.05 -1.00 -21.61
CA TYR A 3 0.32 0.20 -20.82
C TYR A 3 1.83 0.28 -20.55
N VAL A 4 2.39 1.47 -20.71
CA VAL A 4 3.80 1.75 -20.44
C VAL A 4 3.89 2.72 -19.26
N TYR A 5 4.58 2.31 -18.20
CA TYR A 5 4.80 3.08 -16.99
C TYR A 5 6.29 3.36 -16.79
N ASP A 6 6.63 4.23 -15.89
CA ASP A 6 8.01 4.46 -15.50
C ASP A 6 8.55 3.26 -14.71
N GLY A 7 9.32 2.42 -15.40
CA GLY A 7 9.96 1.23 -14.85
C GLY A 7 9.29 -0.12 -15.15
N TYR A 8 8.10 -0.17 -15.76
CA TYR A 8 7.51 -1.44 -16.19
C TYR A 8 6.50 -1.28 -17.35
N ILE A 9 6.26 -2.37 -18.06
CA ILE A 9 5.26 -2.48 -19.11
C ILE A 9 4.23 -3.52 -18.69
N GLU A 10 2.95 -3.17 -18.79
CA GLU A 10 1.83 -4.07 -18.52
C GLU A 10 1.09 -4.38 -19.79
N MET A 11 0.81 -5.67 -20.05
CA MET A 11 0.02 -6.12 -21.16
C MET A 11 -1.20 -6.89 -20.65
N GLN A 12 -2.39 -6.49 -21.08
CA GLN A 12 -3.65 -7.07 -20.67
C GLN A 12 -4.42 -7.62 -21.87
N SER A 13 -4.86 -8.89 -21.79
CA SER A 13 -5.75 -9.50 -22.79
C SER A 13 -7.12 -8.82 -22.78
N ASP A 14 -7.79 -8.84 -23.91
CA ASP A 14 -9.18 -8.40 -24.06
C ASP A 14 -10.11 -9.60 -23.83
N GLY A 15 -10.12 -10.11 -22.60
CA GLY A 15 -10.86 -11.28 -22.21
C GLY A 15 -9.97 -12.40 -21.66
N ARG A 16 -10.61 -13.56 -21.41
CA ARG A 16 -9.90 -14.76 -20.94
C ARG A 16 -9.20 -15.43 -22.12
N LEU A 17 -7.94 -15.74 -21.95
CA LEU A 17 -7.22 -16.58 -22.92
C LEU A 17 -7.68 -18.04 -22.80
N ASP A 18 -7.96 -18.69 -23.91
CA ASP A 18 -8.24 -20.11 -24.00
C ASP A 18 -6.95 -20.93 -23.92
N THR A 19 -7.09 -22.28 -23.89
CA THR A 19 -5.97 -23.19 -23.60
C THR A 19 -4.83 -23.08 -24.63
N ASP A 20 -5.14 -22.69 -25.86
CA ASP A 20 -4.19 -22.60 -26.98
C ASP A 20 -3.83 -21.15 -27.34
N GLU A 21 -4.30 -20.19 -26.55
CA GLU A 21 -4.03 -18.76 -26.75
C GLU A 21 -2.92 -18.26 -25.85
N TYR A 22 -2.07 -17.40 -26.37
CA TYR A 22 -1.00 -16.75 -25.60
C TYR A 22 -0.79 -15.31 -26.06
N MET A 23 -0.21 -14.53 -25.18
CA MET A 23 0.17 -13.14 -25.47
C MET A 23 1.68 -13.05 -25.62
N THR A 24 2.12 -12.38 -26.69
CA THR A 24 3.55 -12.12 -26.92
C THR A 24 3.82 -10.63 -26.80
N MET A 25 4.83 -10.26 -26.04
CA MET A 25 5.30 -8.90 -25.93
C MET A 25 6.73 -8.79 -26.45
N LEU A 26 6.93 -7.92 -27.42
CA LEU A 26 8.23 -7.55 -27.94
C LEU A 26 8.60 -6.14 -27.48
N VAL A 27 9.75 -6.01 -26.84
CA VAL A 27 10.25 -4.71 -26.34
C VAL A 27 11.58 -4.40 -26.99
N GLN A 28 11.64 -3.27 -27.68
CA GLN A 28 12.88 -2.77 -28.29
C GLN A 28 13.56 -1.77 -27.34
N PHE A 29 14.82 -2.01 -27.05
CA PHE A 29 15.65 -1.10 -26.31
C PHE A 29 16.64 -0.37 -27.22
N PRO A 30 17.07 0.84 -26.87
CA PRO A 30 18.14 1.52 -27.58
C PRO A 30 19.41 0.68 -27.65
N SER A 31 20.17 0.82 -28.73
CA SER A 31 21.47 0.14 -28.89
C SER A 31 22.38 0.43 -27.70
N LYS A 32 23.05 -0.59 -27.18
CA LYS A 32 23.95 -0.53 -26.01
C LYS A 32 23.29 -0.34 -24.66
N THR A 33 21.99 -0.54 -24.54
CA THR A 33 21.28 -0.57 -23.22
C THR A 33 21.80 -1.70 -22.33
N PHE A 34 22.16 -2.84 -22.92
CA PHE A 34 22.70 -3.99 -22.20
C PHE A 34 24.14 -4.30 -22.63
N ASN A 35 24.99 -4.63 -21.66
CA ASN A 35 26.30 -5.16 -21.91
C ASN A 35 26.23 -6.69 -21.94
N THR A 36 26.02 -7.26 -23.13
CA THR A 36 25.88 -8.71 -23.33
C THR A 36 26.82 -9.19 -24.42
N SER A 37 27.35 -10.39 -24.27
CA SER A 37 28.10 -11.11 -25.30
C SER A 37 27.22 -12.02 -26.17
N ASN A 38 25.96 -12.18 -25.82
CA ASN A 38 25.02 -12.96 -26.61
C ASN A 38 24.39 -12.10 -27.69
N PHE A 39 24.84 -12.31 -28.92
CA PHE A 39 24.27 -11.68 -30.10
C PHE A 39 23.50 -12.70 -30.91
N ILE A 40 22.31 -12.34 -31.35
CA ILE A 40 21.50 -13.13 -32.29
C ILE A 40 21.58 -12.46 -33.67
N ASN A 41 21.61 -13.29 -34.74
CA ASN A 41 21.86 -12.82 -36.11
C ASN A 41 20.66 -12.13 -36.78
N HIS A 42 19.62 -11.83 -36.05
CA HIS A 42 18.41 -11.19 -36.53
C HIS A 42 18.13 -9.92 -35.77
N ASP A 43 17.59 -8.92 -36.45
CA ASP A 43 17.18 -7.65 -35.87
C ASP A 43 15.78 -7.74 -35.24
N PHE A 44 15.33 -6.65 -34.63
CA PHE A 44 14.02 -6.59 -33.99
C PHE A 44 12.88 -6.77 -35.01
N GLU A 45 13.06 -6.29 -36.22
CA GLU A 45 12.04 -6.34 -37.27
C GLU A 45 11.79 -7.78 -37.73
N TYR A 46 12.80 -8.63 -37.74
CA TYR A 46 12.66 -10.07 -38.00
C TYR A 46 11.74 -10.73 -36.96
N TYR A 47 11.95 -10.48 -35.68
CA TYR A 47 11.11 -11.05 -34.62
C TYR A 47 9.72 -10.43 -34.57
N LEU A 48 9.58 -9.17 -34.93
CA LEU A 48 8.28 -8.50 -35.08
C LEU A 48 7.44 -9.17 -36.19
N ASN A 49 8.04 -9.37 -37.36
CA ASN A 49 7.36 -10.04 -38.47
C ASN A 49 6.96 -11.48 -38.11
N MET A 50 7.84 -12.21 -37.42
CA MET A 50 7.57 -13.58 -36.97
C MET A 50 6.45 -13.62 -35.91
N ALA A 51 6.32 -12.61 -35.04
CA ALA A 51 5.24 -12.50 -34.08
C ALA A 51 3.92 -12.07 -34.71
N GLU A 52 3.96 -11.33 -35.84
CA GLU A 52 2.78 -10.96 -36.61
C GLU A 52 2.32 -12.11 -37.53
N GLU A 53 3.21 -13.01 -37.91
CA GLU A 53 2.90 -14.18 -38.74
C GLU A 53 2.10 -15.19 -37.91
N GLY A 54 0.79 -15.26 -38.16
CA GLY A 54 -0.13 -16.10 -37.39
C GLY A 54 -0.94 -15.37 -36.32
N SER A 55 -0.71 -14.09 -36.10
CA SER A 55 -1.57 -13.27 -35.25
C SER A 55 -2.82 -12.85 -36.03
N GLU A 56 -4.01 -13.18 -35.51
CA GLU A 56 -5.23 -12.62 -36.04
C GLU A 56 -5.27 -11.13 -35.69
N LYS A 57 -5.12 -10.27 -36.73
CA LYS A 57 -5.40 -8.84 -36.57
C LYS A 57 -6.88 -8.70 -36.30
N TYR A 58 -7.23 -8.24 -35.10
CA TYR A 58 -8.62 -7.89 -34.78
C TYR A 58 -9.08 -6.80 -35.73
N GLN A 59 -9.67 -7.22 -36.86
CA GLN A 59 -10.44 -6.36 -37.74
C GLN A 59 -11.83 -6.26 -37.13
N GLY A 60 -12.08 -5.17 -36.41
CA GLY A 60 -13.42 -4.81 -36.01
C GLY A 60 -14.35 -4.91 -37.25
N THR A 61 -15.19 -5.92 -37.27
CA THR A 61 -16.21 -6.11 -38.28
C THR A 61 -17.16 -4.94 -38.23
N SER A 62 -16.90 -3.94 -39.08
CA SER A 62 -17.90 -2.95 -39.42
C SER A 62 -18.90 -3.61 -40.38
N ASN A 63 -19.83 -4.37 -39.82
CA ASN A 63 -21.05 -4.70 -40.56
C ASN A 63 -21.87 -3.42 -40.70
N SER A 64 -21.63 -2.69 -41.77
CA SER A 64 -22.51 -1.64 -42.24
C SER A 64 -23.72 -2.27 -42.94
N SER A 65 -24.60 -2.90 -42.21
CA SER A 65 -26.00 -3.04 -42.63
C SER A 65 -26.66 -1.69 -42.34
N GLY A 66 -27.05 -1.01 -43.41
CA GLY A 66 -27.58 0.35 -43.37
C GLY A 66 -28.79 0.49 -42.45
N ILE A 67 -28.54 0.90 -41.22
CA ILE A 67 -29.56 1.48 -40.38
C ILE A 67 -29.70 2.93 -40.90
N GLY A 68 -30.81 3.24 -41.60
CA GLY A 68 -31.07 4.59 -42.05
C GLY A 68 -30.98 5.59 -40.90
N ALA A 69 -30.64 6.84 -41.21
CA ALA A 69 -30.40 7.91 -40.21
C ALA A 69 -31.50 8.02 -39.14
N ILE A 70 -32.72 7.60 -39.43
CA ILE A 70 -33.85 7.53 -38.48
C ILE A 70 -33.66 6.41 -37.43
N GLY A 71 -33.14 5.22 -37.83
CA GLY A 71 -32.86 4.13 -36.92
C GLY A 71 -31.74 4.44 -35.91
N LEU A 72 -30.73 5.22 -36.38
CA LEU A 72 -29.62 5.65 -35.53
C LEU A 72 -30.07 6.64 -34.44
N VAL A 73 -31.05 7.50 -34.73
CA VAL A 73 -31.63 8.44 -33.78
C VAL A 73 -32.43 7.69 -32.69
N PHE A 74 -33.20 6.66 -33.03
CA PHE A 74 -33.93 5.86 -32.07
C PHE A 74 -32.99 5.04 -31.18
N VAL A 75 -31.94 4.43 -31.73
CA VAL A 75 -30.93 3.70 -30.95
C VAL A 75 -30.20 4.63 -29.97
N ILE A 76 -29.84 5.85 -30.39
CA ILE A 76 -29.22 6.84 -29.49
C ILE A 76 -30.17 7.25 -28.37
N PHE A 77 -31.48 7.43 -28.64
CA PHE A 77 -32.47 7.81 -27.64
C PHE A 77 -32.69 6.70 -26.57
N ASP A 78 -32.61 5.43 -26.95
CA ASP A 78 -32.72 4.30 -26.03
C ASP A 78 -31.51 4.16 -25.13
N PHE A 79 -30.31 4.56 -25.62
CA PHE A 79 -29.06 4.51 -24.81
C PHE A 79 -28.81 5.75 -23.93
N ILE A 80 -29.46 6.90 -24.24
CA ILE A 80 -29.32 8.12 -23.43
C ILE A 80 -29.67 7.89 -21.94
N PRO A 81 -30.79 7.25 -21.57
CA PRO A 81 -31.10 7.01 -20.16
C PRO A 81 -30.12 6.06 -19.51
N ILE A 82 -29.58 5.08 -20.23
CA ILE A 82 -28.57 4.15 -19.71
C ILE A 82 -27.25 4.90 -19.47
N ILE A 83 -26.83 5.73 -20.40
CA ILE A 83 -25.62 6.57 -20.26
C ILE A 83 -25.80 7.56 -19.10
N LEU A 84 -26.99 8.17 -18.96
CA LEU A 84 -27.29 9.06 -17.86
C LEU A 84 -27.28 8.32 -16.51
N ILE A 85 -27.78 7.09 -16.45
CA ILE A 85 -27.72 6.23 -15.26
C ILE A 85 -26.27 5.88 -14.93
N ILE A 86 -25.45 5.51 -15.92
CA ILE A 86 -24.03 5.18 -15.73
C ILE A 86 -23.26 6.41 -15.25
N VAL A 87 -23.49 7.58 -15.87
CA VAL A 87 -22.88 8.85 -15.44
C VAL A 87 -23.35 9.22 -14.04
N PHE A 88 -24.65 9.06 -13.74
CA PHE A 88 -25.21 9.32 -12.43
C PHE A 88 -24.64 8.35 -11.37
N LEU A 89 -24.56 7.04 -11.68
CA LEU A 89 -23.94 6.04 -10.82
C LEU A 89 -22.45 6.30 -10.63
N GLY A 90 -21.74 6.72 -11.70
CA GLY A 90 -20.33 7.11 -11.62
C GLY A 90 -20.09 8.37 -10.77
N ILE A 91 -20.98 9.37 -10.88
CA ILE A 91 -20.95 10.57 -10.03
C ILE A 91 -21.34 10.20 -8.58
N PHE A 92 -22.29 9.28 -8.41
CA PHE A 92 -22.74 8.80 -7.11
C PHE A 92 -21.69 7.93 -6.42
N ALA A 93 -21.05 7.03 -7.17
CA ALA A 93 -19.91 6.23 -6.69
C ALA A 93 -18.72 7.12 -6.30
N LYS A 94 -18.37 8.13 -7.12
CA LYS A 94 -17.35 9.12 -6.73
C LYS A 94 -17.74 9.95 -5.50
N LYS A 95 -19.03 10.12 -5.21
CA LYS A 95 -19.49 10.81 -3.99
C LYS A 95 -19.53 9.91 -2.76
N GLN A 96 -19.68 8.60 -2.92
CA GLN A 96 -19.64 7.64 -1.81
C GLN A 96 -18.21 7.22 -1.42
N VAL A 97 -17.30 7.21 -2.39
CA VAL A 97 -15.89 6.94 -2.14
C VAL A 97 -15.27 8.25 -1.73
N VAL A 98 -15.44 8.64 -0.55
CA VAL A 98 -14.53 9.53 0.14
C VAL A 98 -15.31 10.44 1.10
N SER A 99 -15.43 10.03 2.30
CA SER A 99 -15.37 10.96 3.42
C SER A 99 -13.98 11.63 3.44
N ASN A 100 -13.58 12.23 2.33
CA ASN A 100 -12.29 12.88 2.25
C ASN A 100 -12.34 14.11 3.11
N LEU A 101 -11.43 14.14 4.05
CA LEU A 101 -11.09 15.34 4.76
C LEU A 101 -10.84 16.45 3.73
N LYS A 102 -11.66 17.48 3.75
CA LYS A 102 -11.41 18.69 2.97
C LYS A 102 -10.34 19.49 3.68
N PHE A 103 -9.36 19.89 2.93
CA PHE A 103 -8.36 20.82 3.41
C PHE A 103 -9.01 22.20 3.49
N GLY A 104 -8.75 22.96 4.56
CA GLY A 104 -9.34 24.28 4.77
C GLY A 104 -9.04 25.30 3.66
N ALA A 105 -9.38 26.56 3.88
CA ALA A 105 -9.25 27.67 2.91
C ALA A 105 -7.87 27.81 2.26
N GLU A 106 -6.82 27.30 2.89
CA GLU A 106 -5.43 27.32 2.42
C GLU A 106 -5.07 26.27 1.37
N GLY A 107 -6.04 25.47 0.91
CA GLY A 107 -5.85 24.49 -0.17
C GLY A 107 -5.45 23.09 0.28
N LYS A 108 -5.52 22.17 -0.67
CA LYS A 108 -5.44 20.72 -0.47
C LYS A 108 -4.05 20.18 -0.18
N LYS A 109 -3.01 20.88 -0.60
CA LYS A 109 -1.67 20.28 -0.67
C LYS A 109 -0.79 20.83 0.43
N ILE A 110 0.05 19.95 0.95
CA ILE A 110 1.25 20.35 1.65
C ILE A 110 2.13 21.10 0.65
N PRO A 111 2.77 22.21 1.05
CA PRO A 111 3.72 22.90 0.20
C PRO A 111 4.79 21.95 -0.33
N SER A 112 5.22 22.13 -1.58
CA SER A 112 6.28 21.32 -2.19
C SER A 112 7.64 21.50 -1.51
N ASP A 113 7.85 22.68 -0.92
CA ASP A 113 9.07 23.01 -0.18
C ASP A 113 8.75 23.24 1.30
N VAL A 114 8.72 22.11 2.04
CA VAL A 114 8.57 22.15 3.50
C VAL A 114 9.94 22.25 4.17
N ALA A 115 10.00 22.97 5.28
CA ALA A 115 11.18 23.00 6.13
C ALA A 115 11.42 21.62 6.78
N TYR A 116 12.68 21.31 7.12
CA TYR A 116 12.98 20.13 7.92
C TYR A 116 12.35 20.24 9.30
N TYR A 117 11.78 19.16 9.77
CA TYR A 117 11.25 19.03 11.11
C TYR A 117 11.93 17.84 11.80
N ARG A 118 12.56 18.07 12.94
CA ARG A 118 13.39 17.06 13.62
C ARG A 118 12.68 16.39 14.79
N ASP A 119 11.71 17.07 15.37
CA ASP A 119 10.94 16.52 16.48
C ASP A 119 9.91 15.49 15.97
N ILE A 120 9.39 14.67 16.87
CA ILE A 120 8.33 13.75 16.56
C ILE A 120 6.99 14.50 16.57
N PRO A 121 6.31 14.64 15.41
CA PRO A 121 5.05 15.38 15.32
C PRO A 121 3.85 14.59 15.84
N CYS A 122 2.65 15.16 15.69
CA CYS A 122 1.37 14.52 16.02
C CYS A 122 1.31 14.03 17.47
N GLN A 123 1.92 14.77 18.41
CA GLN A 123 1.96 14.44 19.85
C GLN A 123 2.53 13.04 20.18
N LYS A 124 3.38 12.50 19.30
CA LYS A 124 3.91 11.13 19.36
C LYS A 124 2.85 10.03 19.22
N ASP A 125 1.63 10.37 18.79
CA ASP A 125 0.57 9.41 18.52
C ASP A 125 0.68 8.88 17.09
N ILE A 126 0.98 7.58 16.97
CA ILE A 126 1.16 6.90 15.68
C ILE A 126 -0.15 6.80 14.88
N PHE A 127 -1.30 6.69 15.55
CA PHE A 127 -2.60 6.64 14.88
C PHE A 127 -2.99 8.00 14.32
N ARG A 128 -2.69 9.08 15.06
CA ARG A 128 -2.86 10.45 14.61
C ARG A 128 -1.96 10.75 13.41
N ALA A 129 -0.68 10.38 13.49
CA ALA A 129 0.26 10.52 12.38
C ALA A 129 -0.18 9.71 11.15
N TYR A 130 -0.70 8.50 11.36
CA TYR A 130 -1.24 7.66 10.30
C TYR A 130 -2.45 8.30 9.61
N TYR A 131 -3.44 8.80 10.38
CA TYR A 131 -4.63 9.45 9.83
C TYR A 131 -4.27 10.70 9.02
N ILE A 132 -3.42 11.55 9.59
CA ILE A 132 -2.92 12.77 8.92
C ILE A 132 -2.15 12.39 7.66
N GLY A 133 -1.20 11.50 7.77
CA GLY A 133 -0.38 11.05 6.65
C GLY A 133 -1.21 10.44 5.51
N TYR A 134 -2.25 9.66 5.84
CA TYR A 134 -3.18 9.10 4.87
C TYR A 134 -3.94 10.18 4.11
N ASN A 135 -4.55 11.12 4.82
CA ASN A 135 -5.38 12.16 4.21
C ASN A 135 -4.56 13.20 3.43
N TYR A 136 -3.33 13.47 3.83
CA TYR A 136 -2.44 14.42 3.15
C TYR A 136 -1.49 13.78 2.13
N GLY A 137 -1.63 12.48 1.87
CA GLY A 137 -0.85 11.77 0.84
C GLY A 137 0.62 11.59 1.19
N LEU A 138 0.96 11.52 2.48
CA LEU A 138 2.32 11.30 2.96
C LEU A 138 2.67 9.82 3.09
N LEU A 139 1.67 8.93 3.17
CA LEU A 139 1.89 7.49 3.27
C LEU A 139 2.20 6.90 1.90
N LYS A 140 2.98 5.84 1.89
CA LYS A 140 3.20 5.01 0.71
C LYS A 140 2.10 3.96 0.56
N ASN A 141 1.80 3.26 1.66
CA ASN A 141 0.75 2.26 1.71
C ASN A 141 -0.12 2.48 2.97
N LYS A 142 -1.42 2.26 2.82
CA LYS A 142 -2.39 2.28 3.93
C LYS A 142 -2.04 1.27 5.04
N THR A 143 -1.30 0.24 4.73
CA THR A 143 -1.01 -0.89 5.61
C THR A 143 0.29 -0.77 6.40
N ASP A 144 1.07 0.29 6.16
CA ASP A 144 2.37 0.49 6.84
C ASP A 144 2.23 0.71 8.36
N ILE A 145 1.03 1.10 8.84
CA ILE A 145 0.73 1.25 10.27
C ILE A 145 0.91 -0.07 11.06
N LEU A 146 0.64 -1.23 10.44
CA LEU A 146 0.83 -2.51 11.13
C LEU A 146 2.29 -2.75 11.52
N GLY A 147 3.22 -2.51 10.59
CA GLY A 147 4.65 -2.60 10.89
C GLY A 147 5.09 -1.58 11.94
N ALA A 148 4.51 -0.38 11.93
CA ALA A 148 4.81 0.66 12.91
C ALA A 148 4.32 0.27 14.33
N ILE A 149 3.15 -0.35 14.45
CA ILE A 149 2.65 -0.88 15.73
C ILE A 149 3.58 -1.98 16.27
N ILE A 150 4.00 -2.90 15.41
CA ILE A 150 4.92 -3.98 15.83
C ILE A 150 6.27 -3.40 16.28
N LEU A 151 6.82 -2.43 15.55
CA LEU A 151 8.06 -1.73 15.95
C LEU A 151 7.86 -0.97 17.29
N LYS A 152 6.71 -0.30 17.47
CA LYS A 152 6.38 0.35 18.74
C LYS A 152 6.37 -0.66 19.88
N TRP A 153 5.74 -1.82 19.72
CA TRP A 153 5.73 -2.86 20.73
C TRP A 153 7.12 -3.42 21.05
N MET A 154 8.00 -3.50 20.05
CA MET A 154 9.41 -3.85 20.29
C MET A 154 10.12 -2.78 21.10
N LYS A 155 9.98 -1.50 20.72
CA LYS A 155 10.53 -0.37 21.46
C LYS A 155 10.07 -0.37 22.93
N ASP A 156 8.78 -0.61 23.14
CA ASP A 156 8.17 -0.63 24.47
C ASP A 156 8.41 -1.97 25.22
N SER A 157 9.23 -2.87 24.65
CA SER A 157 9.54 -4.21 25.18
C SER A 157 8.29 -5.08 25.45
N ILE A 158 7.20 -4.83 24.74
CA ILE A 158 5.96 -5.62 24.79
C ILE A 158 6.15 -6.95 24.08
N ILE A 159 6.87 -6.93 22.96
CA ILE A 159 7.21 -8.12 22.17
C ILE A 159 8.70 -8.12 21.82
N ARG A 160 9.20 -9.25 21.34
CA ARG A 160 10.54 -9.34 20.75
C ARG A 160 10.56 -10.22 19.51
N VAL A 161 11.59 -10.05 18.71
CA VAL A 161 11.90 -10.91 17.56
C VAL A 161 13.07 -11.82 17.90
N GLU A 162 12.94 -13.11 17.60
CA GLU A 162 13.99 -14.11 17.79
C GLU A 162 14.31 -14.80 16.48
N GLN A 163 15.55 -15.22 16.32
CA GLN A 163 15.97 -16.13 15.28
C GLN A 163 15.81 -17.55 15.76
N ARG A 164 15.04 -18.36 15.06
CA ARG A 164 14.81 -19.78 15.41
C ARG A 164 15.15 -20.69 14.25
N GLU A 165 15.80 -21.82 14.57
CA GLU A 165 16.03 -22.86 13.58
C GLU A 165 14.71 -23.55 13.24
N SER A 166 14.34 -23.57 11.96
CA SER A 166 13.20 -24.30 11.46
C SER A 166 13.62 -25.31 10.38
N GLY A 167 12.94 -26.47 10.35
CA GLY A 167 13.16 -27.52 9.36
C GLY A 167 13.78 -28.80 9.96
N LYS A 168 13.21 -29.96 9.56
CA LYS A 168 13.62 -31.30 10.10
C LYS A 168 14.91 -31.85 9.48
N ILE A 169 15.26 -31.43 8.26
CA ILE A 169 16.39 -31.96 7.50
C ILE A 169 17.39 -30.88 7.15
N PHE A 170 16.92 -29.68 6.75
CA PHE A 170 17.75 -28.52 6.51
C PHE A 170 17.34 -27.45 7.51
N LYS A 171 18.18 -27.22 8.51
CA LYS A 171 18.00 -26.18 9.51
C LYS A 171 18.20 -24.84 8.81
N LYS A 172 17.14 -24.03 8.76
CA LYS A 172 17.18 -22.64 8.29
C LYS A 172 16.77 -21.76 9.45
N GLU A 173 17.56 -20.76 9.75
CA GLU A 173 17.17 -19.73 10.71
C GLU A 173 16.05 -18.88 10.10
N ASN A 174 14.96 -18.75 10.84
CA ASN A 174 13.84 -17.89 10.51
C ASN A 174 13.56 -16.96 11.69
N ALA A 175 13.33 -15.69 11.37
CA ALA A 175 12.87 -14.75 12.36
C ALA A 175 11.41 -15.03 12.72
N VAL A 176 11.07 -14.92 14.01
CA VAL A 176 9.72 -15.09 14.56
C VAL A 176 9.42 -13.98 15.56
N ILE A 177 8.14 -13.62 15.69
CA ILE A 177 7.65 -12.66 16.68
C ILE A 177 7.15 -13.45 17.89
N ILE A 178 7.68 -13.11 19.08
CA ILE A 178 7.29 -13.74 20.34
C ILE A 178 6.16 -12.91 20.97
N LEU A 179 4.97 -13.50 21.04
CA LEU A 179 3.75 -12.90 21.57
C LEU A 179 3.31 -13.55 22.89
N ASN A 180 3.65 -14.83 23.15
CA ASN A 180 3.17 -15.60 24.30
C ASN A 180 3.76 -15.19 25.64
N GLU A 181 4.78 -14.36 25.63
CA GLU A 181 5.38 -13.79 26.85
C GLU A 181 4.83 -12.40 27.18
N THR A 182 3.96 -11.86 26.31
CA THR A 182 3.35 -10.56 26.47
C THR A 182 2.19 -10.63 27.46
N ASN A 183 2.16 -9.70 28.41
CA ASN A 183 0.95 -9.42 29.16
C ASN A 183 0.06 -8.48 28.32
N PRO A 184 -1.11 -8.95 27.80
CA PRO A 184 -2.00 -8.12 26.98
C PRO A 184 -2.51 -6.86 27.68
N ASP A 185 -2.49 -6.81 29.02
CA ASP A 185 -2.90 -5.65 29.80
C ASP A 185 -1.93 -4.46 29.66
N MET A 186 -0.70 -4.71 29.21
CA MET A 186 0.27 -3.65 28.88
C MET A 186 -0.10 -2.86 27.61
N ILE A 187 -0.97 -3.39 26.80
CA ILE A 187 -1.46 -2.71 25.59
C ILE A 187 -2.71 -1.93 25.96
N GLU A 188 -2.59 -0.61 26.07
CA GLU A 188 -3.72 0.24 26.49
C GLU A 188 -4.69 0.55 25.34
N ASN A 189 -4.16 0.74 24.13
CA ASN A 189 -4.96 1.14 22.97
C ASN A 189 -5.80 -0.02 22.44
N GLU A 190 -7.11 0.20 22.26
CA GLU A 190 -8.06 -0.84 21.82
C GLU A 190 -7.80 -1.35 20.40
N GLN A 191 -7.28 -0.51 19.48
CA GLN A 191 -6.88 -0.95 18.15
C GLN A 191 -5.66 -1.83 18.20
N GLU A 192 -4.71 -1.51 19.08
CA GLU A 192 -3.54 -2.33 19.31
C GLU A 192 -3.92 -3.67 19.95
N LYS A 193 -4.85 -3.69 20.92
CA LYS A 193 -5.38 -4.94 21.50
C LYS A 193 -6.04 -5.82 20.46
N GLU A 194 -6.82 -5.21 19.55
CA GLU A 194 -7.51 -5.94 18.50
C GLU A 194 -6.52 -6.61 17.54
N ILE A 195 -5.52 -5.88 17.07
CA ILE A 195 -4.50 -6.46 16.17
C ILE A 195 -3.60 -7.46 16.90
N PHE A 196 -3.29 -7.23 18.16
CA PHE A 196 -2.52 -8.21 18.97
C PHE A 196 -3.24 -9.56 19.04
N LYS A 197 -4.57 -9.55 19.29
CA LYS A 197 -5.40 -10.77 19.28
C LYS A 197 -5.37 -11.46 17.91
N MET A 198 -5.40 -10.71 16.82
CA MET A 198 -5.33 -11.28 15.47
C MET A 198 -3.98 -11.94 15.20
N LEU A 199 -2.87 -11.31 15.60
CA LEU A 199 -1.52 -11.87 15.46
C LEU A 199 -1.34 -13.12 16.33
N TYR A 200 -1.85 -13.08 17.56
CA TYR A 200 -1.82 -14.22 18.47
C TYR A 200 -2.64 -15.41 17.94
N GLU A 201 -3.82 -15.15 17.38
CA GLU A 201 -4.66 -16.16 16.72
C GLU A 201 -3.96 -16.76 15.50
N ALA A 202 -3.25 -15.93 14.72
CA ALA A 202 -2.50 -16.39 13.55
C ALA A 202 -1.35 -17.33 13.92
N SER A 203 -0.67 -17.09 15.03
CA SER A 203 0.46 -17.88 15.53
C SER A 203 0.06 -19.20 16.19
N LYS A 204 -1.17 -19.29 16.70
CA LYS A 204 -1.74 -20.44 17.46
C LYS A 204 -1.09 -20.71 18.82
N ASP A 205 0.23 -20.61 18.91
CA ASP A 205 1.04 -20.89 20.13
C ASP A 205 1.68 -19.61 20.70
N GLY A 206 1.44 -18.45 20.06
CA GLY A 206 2.01 -17.17 20.44
C GLY A 206 3.43 -16.95 19.93
N ILE A 207 3.89 -17.77 18.96
CA ILE A 207 5.17 -17.61 18.27
C ILE A 207 4.86 -17.46 16.79
N LEU A 208 4.85 -16.24 16.30
CA LEU A 208 4.34 -15.93 14.95
C LEU A 208 5.43 -16.01 13.89
N GLU A 209 5.29 -16.93 12.95
CA GLU A 209 6.04 -16.98 11.71
C GLU A 209 5.34 -16.16 10.62
N SER A 210 6.11 -15.56 9.68
CA SER A 210 5.54 -14.82 8.53
C SER A 210 4.52 -15.64 7.74
N LYS A 211 4.83 -16.92 7.48
CA LYS A 211 3.94 -17.83 6.73
C LYS A 211 2.62 -18.14 7.46
N GLU A 212 2.61 -18.14 8.78
CA GLU A 212 1.39 -18.33 9.55
C GLU A 212 0.50 -17.11 9.45
N PHE A 213 1.08 -15.92 9.55
CA PHE A 213 0.37 -14.66 9.35
C PHE A 213 -0.20 -14.55 7.93
N GLU A 214 0.58 -14.89 6.90
CA GLU A 214 0.11 -14.93 5.51
C GLU A 214 -1.11 -15.84 5.32
N LYS A 215 -1.04 -17.07 5.87
CA LYS A 215 -2.16 -18.02 5.82
C LYS A 215 -3.39 -17.51 6.54
N TRP A 216 -3.21 -16.95 7.73
CA TRP A 216 -4.30 -16.37 8.50
C TRP A 216 -4.93 -15.18 7.76
N CYS A 217 -4.12 -14.27 7.22
CA CYS A 217 -4.57 -13.14 6.42
C CYS A 217 -5.36 -13.57 5.18
N ASN A 218 -4.96 -14.65 4.53
CA ASN A 218 -5.67 -15.19 3.38
C ASN A 218 -7.08 -15.70 3.72
N VAL A 219 -7.28 -16.24 4.92
CA VAL A 219 -8.58 -16.75 5.40
C VAL A 219 -9.41 -15.64 6.05
N SER A 220 -8.78 -14.82 6.88
CA SER A 220 -9.44 -13.78 7.69
C SER A 220 -9.31 -12.38 7.09
N TYR A 221 -9.17 -12.29 5.75
CA TYR A 221 -8.89 -11.05 5.04
C TYR A 221 -9.87 -9.91 5.33
N SER A 222 -11.15 -10.20 5.42
CA SER A 222 -12.18 -9.19 5.68
C SER A 222 -12.01 -8.56 7.06
N ARG A 223 -11.56 -9.34 8.04
CA ARG A 223 -11.38 -8.91 9.43
C ARG A 223 -10.20 -7.95 9.56
N ILE A 224 -9.05 -8.29 8.97
CA ILE A 224 -7.87 -7.42 9.04
C ILE A 224 -8.02 -6.17 8.18
N LEU A 225 -8.63 -6.27 6.99
CA LEU A 225 -8.85 -5.10 6.14
C LEU A 225 -9.83 -4.11 6.77
N LYS A 226 -10.90 -4.62 7.42
CA LYS A 226 -11.83 -3.79 8.18
C LYS A 226 -11.16 -3.09 9.37
N TRP A 227 -10.18 -3.72 10.00
CA TRP A 227 -9.44 -3.11 11.10
C TRP A 227 -8.71 -1.84 10.66
N PHE A 228 -8.08 -1.83 9.47
CA PHE A 228 -7.46 -0.61 8.92
C PHE A 228 -8.46 0.51 8.69
N ASP A 229 -9.67 0.19 8.21
CA ASP A 229 -10.72 1.18 7.99
C ASP A 229 -11.24 1.73 9.33
N ASN A 230 -11.42 0.86 10.32
CA ASN A 230 -11.84 1.25 11.67
C ASN A 230 -10.86 2.22 12.35
N ILE A 231 -9.54 2.06 12.12
CA ILE A 231 -8.53 3.01 12.66
C ILE A 231 -8.80 4.41 12.11
N LEU A 232 -8.99 4.53 10.79
CA LEU A 232 -9.20 5.83 10.16
C LEU A 232 -10.49 6.49 10.66
N ASP A 233 -11.57 5.72 10.79
CA ASP A 233 -12.85 6.22 11.28
C ASP A 233 -12.76 6.68 12.74
N LYS A 234 -12.18 5.87 13.61
CA LYS A 234 -12.00 6.23 15.03
C LYS A 234 -11.11 7.46 15.19
N GLN A 235 -10.02 7.53 14.43
CA GLN A 235 -9.12 8.68 14.53
C GLN A 235 -9.78 9.95 14.02
N ARG A 236 -10.60 9.88 12.97
CA ARG A 236 -11.42 11.01 12.52
C ARG A 236 -12.32 11.50 13.64
N ASP A 237 -13.04 10.58 14.30
CA ASP A 237 -13.98 10.94 15.37
C ASP A 237 -13.28 11.58 16.58
N ILE A 238 -12.07 11.10 16.92
CA ILE A 238 -11.21 11.73 17.94
C ILE A 238 -10.86 13.16 17.53
N LEU A 239 -10.38 13.37 16.31
CA LEU A 239 -9.98 14.69 15.81
C LEU A 239 -11.16 15.66 15.66
N VAL A 240 -12.36 15.15 15.38
CA VAL A 240 -13.60 15.95 15.44
C VAL A 240 -13.89 16.39 16.87
N ASN A 241 -13.80 15.48 17.85
CA ASN A 241 -14.01 15.79 19.26
C ASN A 241 -12.97 16.77 19.83
N GLU A 242 -11.74 16.71 19.34
CA GLU A 242 -10.67 17.66 19.65
C GLU A 242 -10.84 19.04 18.96
N GLY A 243 -11.81 19.17 18.04
CA GLY A 243 -12.04 20.41 17.29
C GLY A 243 -11.02 20.67 16.17
N LEU A 244 -10.22 19.66 15.80
CA LEU A 244 -9.22 19.76 14.72
C LEU A 244 -9.81 19.42 13.36
N ILE A 245 -11.00 18.82 13.34
CA ILE A 245 -11.81 18.57 12.16
C ILE A 245 -13.20 19.12 12.41
N ILE A 246 -13.67 19.95 11.49
CA ILE A 246 -15.03 20.47 11.48
C ILE A 246 -15.90 19.53 10.65
N ALA A 247 -16.95 18.97 11.27
CA ALA A 247 -17.90 18.12 10.60
C ALA A 247 -19.18 18.91 10.31
N GLU A 248 -19.54 19.04 9.03
CA GLU A 248 -20.74 19.75 8.58
C GLU A 248 -21.66 18.80 7.82
N GLU A 249 -22.91 18.71 8.22
CA GLU A 249 -23.92 17.98 7.47
C GLU A 249 -24.42 18.82 6.30
N LYS A 250 -24.33 18.27 5.10
CA LYS A 250 -24.93 18.87 3.90
C LYS A 250 -25.99 17.95 3.32
N THR A 251 -27.20 18.48 3.26
CA THR A 251 -28.32 17.81 2.60
C THR A 251 -28.38 18.22 1.13
N SER A 252 -28.17 17.27 0.24
CA SER A 252 -28.31 17.44 -1.22
C SER A 252 -29.65 16.85 -1.69
N PHE A 253 -30.37 17.59 -2.50
CA PHE A 253 -31.66 17.16 -3.08
C PHE A 253 -32.74 16.79 -2.05
N LYS A 254 -32.71 17.36 -0.83
CA LYS A 254 -33.67 17.08 0.26
C LYS A 254 -33.77 15.62 0.72
N ILE A 255 -32.96 14.71 0.17
CA ILE A 255 -33.07 13.27 0.42
C ILE A 255 -31.74 12.65 0.88
N PHE A 256 -30.60 13.25 0.48
CA PHE A 256 -29.28 12.69 0.80
C PHE A 256 -28.51 13.61 1.74
N THR A 257 -28.30 13.18 2.96
CA THR A 257 -27.45 13.86 3.93
C THR A 257 -26.04 13.25 3.85
N SER A 258 -25.04 14.08 3.67
CA SER A 258 -23.63 13.67 3.72
C SER A 258 -22.86 14.58 4.66
N THR A 259 -22.01 13.99 5.49
CA THR A 259 -21.12 14.76 6.35
C THR A 259 -19.86 15.15 5.57
N ILE A 260 -19.52 16.43 5.62
CA ILE A 260 -18.28 16.96 5.06
C ILE A 260 -17.34 17.26 6.23
N TYR A 261 -16.14 16.71 6.15
CA TYR A 261 -15.08 16.93 7.13
C TYR A 261 -14.08 17.95 6.60
N THR A 262 -13.80 19.00 7.35
CA THR A 262 -12.86 20.05 6.96
C THR A 262 -11.78 20.18 8.03
N ALA A 263 -10.51 20.09 7.61
CA ALA A 263 -9.37 20.26 8.51
C ALA A 263 -9.22 21.71 8.94
N THR A 264 -8.84 21.92 10.20
CA THR A 264 -8.44 23.24 10.72
C THR A 264 -6.99 23.56 10.33
N PRO A 265 -6.56 24.83 10.44
CA PRO A 265 -5.16 25.22 10.22
C PRO A 265 -4.19 24.48 11.14
N GLU A 266 -4.60 24.15 12.36
CA GLU A 266 -3.81 23.40 13.34
C GLU A 266 -3.52 21.97 12.83
N LEU A 267 -4.53 21.26 12.31
CA LEU A 267 -4.34 19.94 11.73
C LEU A 267 -3.43 19.98 10.50
N LYS A 268 -3.55 21.03 9.69
CA LYS A 268 -2.65 21.27 8.56
C LYS A 268 -1.21 21.51 8.99
N LYS A 269 -1.01 22.24 10.09
CA LYS A 269 0.33 22.45 10.67
C LYS A 269 0.98 21.11 11.02
N GLU A 270 0.26 20.20 11.70
CA GLU A 270 0.76 18.87 12.01
C GLU A 270 1.11 18.07 10.74
N ALA A 271 0.32 18.23 9.68
CA ALA A 271 0.64 17.59 8.40
C ALA A 271 1.92 18.14 7.76
N ILE A 272 2.17 19.46 7.87
CA ILE A 272 3.41 20.10 7.41
C ILE A 272 4.60 19.60 8.25
N GLU A 273 4.45 19.49 9.56
CA GLU A 273 5.49 18.95 10.46
C GLU A 273 5.81 17.49 10.12
N LEU A 274 4.79 16.66 9.86
CA LEU A 274 4.96 15.27 9.44
C LEU A 274 5.66 15.17 8.07
N ALA A 275 5.32 16.05 7.12
CA ALA A 275 6.01 16.16 5.84
C ALA A 275 7.47 16.60 6.01
N GLY A 276 7.72 17.55 6.90
CA GLY A 276 9.05 18.02 7.28
C GLY A 276 9.91 16.91 7.89
N LEU A 277 9.33 16.08 8.78
CA LEU A 277 9.99 14.90 9.32
C LEU A 277 10.31 13.89 8.22
N LYS A 278 9.37 13.62 7.31
CA LYS A 278 9.63 12.72 6.17
C LYS A 278 10.78 13.20 5.30
N LYS A 279 10.82 14.51 5.00
CA LYS A 279 11.91 15.13 4.26
C LYS A 279 13.23 15.01 5.03
N TYR A 280 13.22 15.31 6.32
CA TYR A 280 14.39 15.19 7.19
C TYR A 280 14.95 13.76 7.18
N LEU A 281 14.10 12.75 7.39
CA LEU A 281 14.53 11.36 7.42
C LEU A 281 15.08 10.87 6.08
N LYS A 282 14.57 11.36 4.94
CA LYS A 282 15.05 10.99 3.61
C LYS A 282 16.34 11.67 3.22
N GLU A 283 16.46 12.96 3.49
CA GLU A 283 17.55 13.78 2.93
C GLU A 283 18.70 13.95 3.92
N TYR A 284 18.35 14.05 5.20
CA TYR A 284 19.35 14.26 6.24
C TYR A 284 20.09 12.96 6.61
N THR A 285 19.53 11.79 6.33
CA THR A 285 20.24 10.51 6.46
C THR A 285 21.44 10.41 5.53
N LEU A 286 21.55 11.25 4.51
CA LEU A 286 22.66 11.29 3.57
C LEU A 286 23.89 12.10 4.08
N ILE A 287 23.79 12.82 5.20
CA ILE A 287 24.87 13.67 5.72
C ILE A 287 25.74 12.91 6.71
N LYS A 288 27.02 12.69 6.39
CA LYS A 288 27.94 11.88 7.18
C LYS A 288 28.46 12.52 8.50
N ASP A 289 28.33 13.85 8.65
CA ASP A 289 28.84 14.58 9.83
C ASP A 289 27.70 14.90 10.79
N ARG A 290 27.21 13.88 11.51
CA ARG A 290 26.14 14.03 12.50
C ARG A 290 26.65 13.97 13.92
N GLU A 291 26.04 14.76 14.80
CA GLU A 291 26.00 14.48 16.22
C GLU A 291 25.30 13.13 16.44
N ALA A 292 25.80 12.31 17.35
CA ALA A 292 25.23 11.02 17.67
C ALA A 292 23.74 11.19 18.03
N ILE A 293 22.87 10.58 17.24
CA ILE A 293 21.45 10.53 17.54
C ILE A 293 21.30 9.57 18.73
N GLU A 294 20.62 10.02 19.75
CA GLU A 294 20.31 9.15 20.88
C GLU A 294 19.47 7.96 20.42
N VAL A 295 19.72 6.77 20.96
CA VAL A 295 19.01 5.53 20.61
C VAL A 295 17.50 5.67 20.68
N VAL A 296 16.99 6.39 21.66
CA VAL A 296 15.55 6.62 21.85
C VAL A 296 14.93 7.41 20.68
N ILE A 297 15.63 8.41 20.16
CA ILE A 297 15.14 9.20 19.01
C ILE A 297 15.17 8.34 17.74
N PHE A 298 16.18 7.49 17.56
CA PHE A 298 16.25 6.57 16.43
C PHE A 298 15.05 5.64 16.37
N GLU A 299 14.64 5.06 17.50
CA GLU A 299 13.49 4.17 17.57
C GLU A 299 12.20 4.89 17.15
N GLU A 300 11.98 6.11 17.62
CA GLU A 300 10.83 6.94 17.20
C GLU A 300 10.89 7.27 15.71
N TYR A 301 12.05 7.68 15.20
CA TYR A 301 12.23 7.97 13.78
C TYR A 301 11.90 6.76 12.91
N LEU A 302 12.29 5.56 13.35
CA LEU A 302 12.04 4.36 12.58
C LEU A 302 10.55 3.98 12.57
N ILE A 303 9.84 4.15 13.67
CA ILE A 303 8.39 3.94 13.76
C ILE A 303 7.66 4.90 12.80
N TYR A 304 8.01 6.19 12.81
CA TYR A 304 7.41 7.17 11.90
C TYR A 304 7.82 6.94 10.43
N ALA A 305 9.07 6.56 10.20
CA ALA A 305 9.52 6.15 8.87
C ALA A 305 8.71 4.95 8.35
N GLN A 306 8.34 4.01 9.23
CA GLN A 306 7.50 2.86 8.87
C GLN A 306 6.10 3.29 8.46
N ILE A 307 5.45 4.19 9.22
CA ILE A 307 4.15 4.76 8.82
C ILE A 307 4.23 5.40 7.43
N MET A 308 5.32 6.12 7.15
CA MET A 308 5.51 6.85 5.89
C MET A 308 6.09 5.99 4.75
N GLY A 309 6.30 4.69 4.97
CA GLY A 309 6.80 3.73 3.98
C GLY A 309 8.25 3.91 3.57
N ILE A 310 9.09 4.48 4.43
CA ILE A 310 10.52 4.74 4.20
C ILE A 310 11.43 4.09 5.24
N ALA A 311 10.90 3.18 6.07
CA ALA A 311 11.67 2.57 7.16
C ALA A 311 12.90 1.78 6.67
N LYS A 312 12.79 1.10 5.53
CA LYS A 312 13.91 0.31 4.98
C LYS A 312 15.08 1.20 4.58
N GLU A 313 14.77 2.31 3.93
CA GLU A 313 15.76 3.31 3.52
C GLU A 313 16.44 3.90 4.75
N VAL A 314 15.67 4.36 5.73
CA VAL A 314 16.18 4.93 6.97
C VAL A 314 17.02 3.91 7.77
N ALA A 315 16.52 2.70 7.97
CA ALA A 315 17.24 1.65 8.68
C ALA A 315 18.57 1.27 8.01
N LYS A 316 18.58 1.23 6.66
CA LYS A 316 19.80 0.95 5.90
C LYS A 316 20.85 2.04 6.10
N GLU A 317 20.46 3.30 6.02
CA GLU A 317 21.34 4.43 6.26
C GLU A 317 21.97 4.40 7.65
N PHE A 318 21.13 4.12 8.67
CA PHE A 318 21.63 3.96 10.05
C PHE A 318 22.57 2.77 10.19
N LYS A 319 22.27 1.63 9.55
CA LYS A 319 23.16 0.47 9.55
C LYS A 319 24.52 0.80 8.94
N ASP A 320 24.54 1.58 7.87
CA ASP A 320 25.76 1.92 7.14
C ASP A 320 26.61 2.97 7.87
N ILE A 321 26.00 3.85 8.68
CA ILE A 321 26.67 4.98 9.34
C ILE A 321 26.86 4.75 10.83
N TYR A 322 25.86 4.19 11.52
CA TYR A 322 25.82 4.01 12.97
C TYR A 322 25.25 2.63 13.37
N PRO A 323 25.92 1.53 12.96
CA PRO A 323 25.42 0.18 13.26
C PRO A 323 25.18 -0.08 14.76
N GLU A 324 26.01 0.53 15.63
CA GLU A 324 25.91 0.41 17.08
C GLU A 324 24.57 0.95 17.62
N ILE A 325 23.95 1.94 16.99
CA ILE A 325 22.65 2.46 17.42
C ILE A 325 21.56 1.40 17.23
N ILE A 326 21.60 0.68 16.11
CA ILE A 326 20.64 -0.40 15.86
C ILE A 326 20.84 -1.55 16.86
N GLU A 327 22.08 -1.95 17.12
CA GLU A 327 22.40 -3.03 18.04
C GLU A 327 22.02 -2.71 19.51
N GLN A 328 22.12 -1.44 19.90
CA GLN A 328 21.73 -0.96 21.23
C GLN A 328 20.23 -0.69 21.36
N SER A 329 19.50 -0.58 20.25
CA SER A 329 18.06 -0.35 20.26
C SER A 329 17.29 -1.63 20.65
N ASN A 330 16.04 -1.46 21.06
CA ASN A 330 15.11 -2.58 21.30
C ASN A 330 14.80 -3.38 20.02
N PHE A 331 15.15 -2.87 18.84
CA PHE A 331 15.06 -3.62 17.58
C PHE A 331 16.16 -4.67 17.43
N SER A 332 17.26 -4.55 18.15
CA SER A 332 18.40 -5.47 18.28
C SER A 332 19.18 -5.70 16.99
N SER A 333 18.58 -5.61 15.81
CA SER A 333 19.28 -5.77 14.54
C SER A 333 18.53 -5.14 13.37
N TYR A 334 19.26 -4.81 12.30
CA TYR A 334 18.70 -4.41 11.02
C TYR A 334 17.78 -5.48 10.43
N ASP A 335 18.15 -6.75 10.55
CA ASP A 335 17.39 -7.86 9.96
C ASP A 335 16.03 -8.04 10.66
N ASN A 336 15.92 -7.76 11.94
CA ASN A 336 14.65 -7.74 12.65
C ASN A 336 13.71 -6.64 12.11
N ILE A 337 14.23 -5.44 11.84
CA ILE A 337 13.45 -4.33 11.25
C ILE A 337 12.93 -4.74 9.87
N ILE A 338 13.80 -5.31 9.04
CA ILE A 338 13.41 -5.78 7.71
C ILE A 338 12.39 -6.91 7.79
N PHE A 339 12.57 -7.85 8.71
CA PHE A 339 11.63 -8.94 8.94
C PHE A 339 10.23 -8.43 9.31
N ILE A 340 10.12 -7.48 10.24
CA ILE A 340 8.84 -6.85 10.63
C ILE A 340 8.16 -6.23 9.42
N ASN A 341 8.90 -5.44 8.64
CA ASN A 341 8.35 -4.81 7.44
C ASN A 341 7.86 -5.85 6.42
N MET A 342 8.63 -6.91 6.21
CA MET A 342 8.26 -7.98 5.27
C MET A 342 7.05 -8.78 5.78
N CYS A 343 7.03 -9.15 7.06
CA CYS A 343 5.95 -9.93 7.66
C CYS A 343 4.62 -9.17 7.55
N ALA A 344 4.59 -7.88 7.94
CA ALA A 344 3.41 -7.04 7.83
C ALA A 344 2.96 -6.90 6.37
N SER A 345 3.87 -6.54 5.46
CA SER A 345 3.56 -6.31 4.04
C SER A 345 3.05 -7.58 3.35
N SER A 346 3.69 -8.74 3.59
CA SER A 346 3.31 -10.00 2.99
C SER A 346 1.94 -10.48 3.47
N GLY A 347 1.68 -10.42 4.79
CA GLY A 347 0.38 -10.77 5.33
C GLY A 347 -0.75 -9.97 4.69
N ILE A 348 -0.58 -8.66 4.58
CA ILE A 348 -1.59 -7.78 3.98
C ILE A 348 -1.75 -8.01 2.48
N PHE A 349 -0.67 -8.25 1.76
CA PHE A 349 -0.76 -8.65 0.34
C PHE A 349 -1.64 -9.90 0.15
N HIS A 350 -1.50 -10.89 1.04
CA HIS A 350 -2.35 -12.09 1.01
C HIS A 350 -3.82 -11.77 1.33
N ALA A 351 -4.10 -10.86 2.26
CA ALA A 351 -5.46 -10.41 2.56
C ALA A 351 -6.11 -9.70 1.37
N GLU A 352 -5.42 -8.75 0.74
CA GLU A 352 -5.91 -8.04 -0.45
C GLU A 352 -6.13 -8.99 -1.64
N SER A 353 -5.22 -9.92 -1.85
CA SER A 353 -5.36 -10.95 -2.88
C SER A 353 -6.56 -11.86 -2.63
N ALA A 354 -6.84 -12.21 -1.37
CA ALA A 354 -8.00 -13.01 -1.00
C ALA A 354 -9.30 -12.24 -1.23
N ARG A 355 -9.34 -10.95 -0.88
CA ARG A 355 -10.47 -10.07 -1.18
C ARG A 355 -10.76 -10.02 -2.68
N THR A 356 -9.75 -9.75 -3.49
CA THR A 356 -9.91 -9.67 -4.95
C THR A 356 -10.46 -10.97 -5.53
N ARG A 357 -9.97 -12.14 -5.06
CA ARG A 357 -10.53 -13.43 -5.47
C ARG A 357 -11.99 -13.58 -5.06
N ALA A 358 -12.35 -13.24 -3.83
CA ALA A 358 -13.72 -13.35 -3.34
C ALA A 358 -14.69 -12.45 -4.15
N GLU A 359 -14.28 -11.22 -4.46
CA GLU A 359 -15.03 -10.29 -5.27
C GLU A 359 -15.21 -10.80 -6.72
N SER A 360 -14.19 -11.42 -7.31
CA SER A 360 -14.28 -12.00 -8.66
C SER A 360 -15.23 -13.20 -8.73
N TYR A 361 -15.30 -14.02 -7.69
CA TYR A 361 -16.26 -15.13 -7.61
C TYR A 361 -17.70 -14.63 -7.40
N SER A 362 -17.91 -13.54 -6.68
CA SER A 362 -19.26 -12.97 -6.45
C SER A 362 -19.79 -12.24 -7.67
N SER A 363 -18.96 -11.78 -8.59
CA SER A 363 -19.34 -11.06 -9.80
C SER A 363 -19.62 -11.98 -11.02
N GLY A 364 -19.54 -13.29 -10.86
CA GLY A 364 -19.82 -14.31 -11.89
C GLY A 364 -21.29 -14.47 -12.29
N GLY A 365 -22.16 -13.50 -12.01
CA GLY A 365 -23.57 -13.43 -12.40
C GLY A 365 -23.95 -12.03 -12.84
N GLY A 366 -23.70 -11.66 -14.11
CA GLY A 366 -24.20 -10.43 -14.74
C GLY A 366 -23.19 -9.28 -14.68
N GLY A 367 -22.55 -9.02 -15.80
CA GLY A 367 -21.49 -8.04 -15.97
C GLY A 367 -21.81 -6.62 -15.53
N PHE A 368 -20.87 -6.04 -14.86
CA PHE A 368 -20.32 -4.68 -14.96
C PHE A 368 -19.32 -4.50 -13.82
N SER A 369 -18.06 -4.83 -14.06
CA SER A 369 -16.98 -4.49 -13.12
C SER A 369 -16.47 -3.07 -13.42
N SER A 370 -16.78 -2.12 -12.58
CA SER A 370 -16.03 -0.86 -12.55
C SER A 370 -14.89 -1.02 -11.54
N GLY A 371 -13.73 -1.40 -12.03
CA GLY A 371 -12.53 -1.53 -11.23
C GLY A 371 -11.89 -0.18 -10.98
N GLY A 372 -11.87 0.24 -9.73
CA GLY A 372 -11.00 1.29 -9.22
C GLY A 372 -10.10 0.68 -8.15
N GLY A 373 -8.96 0.14 -8.54
CA GLY A 373 -8.00 -0.44 -7.60
C GLY A 373 -6.60 0.05 -7.89
N GLY A 374 -6.07 1.01 -7.11
CA GLY A 374 -4.66 1.33 -7.08
C GLY A 374 -3.89 0.20 -6.43
N GLY A 375 -3.36 -0.75 -7.22
CA GLY A 375 -2.49 -1.81 -6.76
C GLY A 375 -1.04 -1.39 -6.79
N GLY A 376 -0.43 -1.21 -5.61
CA GLY A 376 1.02 -1.09 -5.52
C GLY A 376 1.69 -2.46 -5.72
N SER A 377 2.40 -2.64 -6.83
CA SER A 377 3.15 -3.85 -7.11
C SER A 377 4.42 -3.90 -6.28
N PHE A 378 4.60 -4.94 -5.50
CA PHE A 378 5.86 -5.22 -4.83
C PHE A 378 6.65 -6.26 -5.64
N GLY A 379 7.67 -5.77 -6.36
CA GLY A 379 8.67 -6.64 -6.97
C GLY A 379 9.64 -7.17 -5.92
N GLY A 380 9.44 -8.39 -5.45
CA GLY A 380 10.41 -9.14 -4.66
C GLY A 380 11.43 -9.80 -5.56
N GLY A 381 12.57 -9.15 -5.81
CA GLY A 381 13.71 -9.77 -6.50
C GLY A 381 14.50 -10.65 -5.55
N GLY A 382 14.23 -11.95 -5.52
CA GLY A 382 15.09 -12.96 -4.93
C GLY A 382 16.18 -13.37 -5.91
N GLY A 383 17.39 -12.78 -5.82
CA GLY A 383 18.57 -13.22 -6.55
C GLY A 383 19.37 -14.20 -5.72
N GLY A 384 19.15 -15.49 -5.86
CA GLY A 384 20.05 -16.53 -5.44
C GLY A 384 21.08 -16.80 -6.55
N GLY A 385 22.34 -16.44 -6.31
CA GLY A 385 23.46 -16.80 -7.14
C GLY A 385 24.55 -17.45 -6.30
N GLY A 386 24.51 -18.76 -6.20
CA GLY A 386 25.64 -19.53 -5.77
C GLY A 386 26.49 -19.89 -6.97
N PHE A 387 27.80 -19.75 -6.86
CA PHE A 387 28.78 -20.67 -7.47
C PHE A 387 30.15 -20.47 -6.85
N ARG A 388 30.67 -21.57 -6.28
CA ARG A 388 32.06 -22.02 -5.99
C ARG A 388 32.91 -21.15 -5.10
#